data_b8a7ca3ea79857199f937cf8dcec1b21
#
_entry.id   b8a7ca3ea79857199f937cf8dcec1b21
#
_cell.length_a   1.000
_cell.length_b   1.000
_cell.length_c   1.000
_cell.angle_alpha   90.00
_cell.angle_beta   90.00
_cell.angle_gamma   90.00
#
_symmetry.space_group_name_H-M   'P 1'
#
loop_
_entity.id
_entity.type
_entity.pdbx_description
1 polymer ?
#
loop_
_entity_poly.entity_id
_entity_poly.type
_entity_poly.pdbx_seq_one_letter_code
_entity_poly.pdbx_strand_id
1 'polypeptide(L)' 'NPINAYDINMKIEKHAYETYVKYLAYHPEDKKIEEIAEDELKHAHELHHAMSMI' A
#
# COMPACT_ATOMS: atom_id res chain seq x y z
N ASN A 1 -6.31 19.61 -6.12
CA ASN A 1 -7.48 19.03 -5.44
C ASN A 1 -7.06 17.88 -4.55
N PRO A 2 -7.27 17.97 -3.22
CA PRO A 2 -6.87 16.91 -2.29
C PRO A 2 -7.47 15.54 -2.60
N ILE A 3 -8.69 15.49 -3.12
CA ILE A 3 -9.37 14.25 -3.45
C ILE A 3 -8.66 13.55 -4.61
N ASN A 4 -8.22 14.30 -5.62
CA ASN A 4 -7.48 13.74 -6.74
C ASN A 4 -6.12 13.20 -6.30
N ALA A 5 -5.44 13.94 -5.41
CA ALA A 5 -4.17 13.49 -4.86
C ALA A 5 -4.33 12.20 -4.06
N TYR A 6 -5.39 12.10 -3.28
CA TYR A 6 -5.72 10.88 -2.53
C TYR A 6 -5.93 9.70 -3.48
N ASP A 7 -6.72 9.87 -4.52
CA ASP A 7 -7.01 8.79 -5.47
C ASP A 7 -5.72 8.30 -6.15
N ILE A 8 -4.86 9.22 -6.56
CA ILE A 8 -3.60 8.87 -7.19
C ILE A 8 -2.71 8.10 -6.23
N ASN A 9 -2.59 8.59 -5.00
CA ASN A 9 -1.77 7.94 -3.97
C ASN A 9 -2.30 6.55 -3.63
N MET A 10 -3.62 6.38 -3.53
CA MET A 10 -4.20 5.07 -3.24
C MET A 10 -3.95 4.08 -4.37
N LYS A 11 -3.99 4.52 -5.62
CA LYS A 11 -3.69 3.66 -6.75
C LYS A 11 -2.23 3.21 -6.75
N ILE A 12 -1.31 4.13 -6.42
CA ILE A 12 0.11 3.83 -6.32
C ILE A 12 0.37 2.82 -5.20
N GLU A 13 -0.20 3.07 -4.02
CA GLU A 13 -0.04 2.18 -2.87
C GLU A 13 -0.60 0.79 -3.16
N LYS A 14 -1.78 0.72 -3.76
CA LYS A 14 -2.40 -0.55 -4.13
C LYS A 14 -1.55 -1.32 -5.12
N HIS A 15 -1.03 -0.65 -6.15
CA HIS A 15 -0.19 -1.28 -7.16
C HIS A 15 1.09 -1.82 -6.54
N ALA A 16 1.73 -1.04 -5.67
CA ALA A 16 2.94 -1.46 -4.97
C ALA A 16 2.66 -2.68 -4.10
N TYR A 17 1.57 -2.66 -3.35
CA TYR A 17 1.19 -3.79 -2.49
C TYR A 17 0.97 -5.05 -3.31
N GLU A 18 0.23 -4.94 -4.41
CA GLU A 18 -0.03 -6.10 -5.30
C GLU A 18 1.25 -6.66 -5.88
N THR A 19 2.21 -5.79 -6.24
CA THR A 19 3.50 -6.21 -6.75
C THR A 19 4.27 -7.01 -5.70
N TYR A 20 4.29 -6.53 -4.46
CA TYR A 20 4.95 -7.24 -3.36
C TYR A 20 4.29 -8.57 -3.06
N VAL A 21 2.96 -8.63 -3.09
CA VAL A 21 2.21 -9.87 -2.86
C VAL A 21 2.55 -10.91 -3.92
N LYS A 22 2.61 -10.49 -5.19
CA LYS A 22 3.00 -11.39 -6.28
C LYS A 22 4.42 -11.91 -6.09
N TYR A 23 5.34 -11.03 -5.72
CA TYR A 23 6.71 -11.42 -5.44
C TYR A 23 6.76 -12.46 -4.32
N LEU A 24 6.05 -12.21 -3.23
CA LEU A 24 6.04 -13.10 -2.07
C LEU A 24 5.42 -14.46 -2.36
N ALA A 25 4.54 -14.55 -3.36
CA ALA A 25 3.99 -15.84 -3.79
C ALA A 25 5.08 -16.77 -4.31
N TYR A 26 6.15 -16.20 -4.88
CA TYR A 26 7.30 -16.96 -5.38
C TYR A 26 8.46 -16.99 -4.39
N HIS A 27 8.51 -16.05 -3.45
CA HIS A 27 9.61 -15.91 -2.49
C HIS A 27 9.06 -15.66 -1.08
N PRO A 28 8.32 -16.64 -0.52
CA PRO A 28 7.69 -16.44 0.79
C PRO A 28 8.68 -16.29 1.95
N GLU A 29 9.96 -16.66 1.71
CA GLU A 29 11.00 -16.53 2.71
C GLU A 29 11.59 -15.13 2.82
N ASP A 30 11.23 -14.22 1.91
CA ASP A 30 11.81 -12.87 1.89
C ASP A 30 11.12 -11.98 2.92
N LYS A 31 11.68 -11.94 4.13
CA LYS A 31 11.11 -11.18 5.24
C LYS A 31 11.15 -9.68 5.02
N LYS A 32 12.14 -9.17 4.30
CA LYS A 32 12.22 -7.73 4.01
C LYS A 32 11.07 -7.27 3.14
N ILE A 33 10.76 -8.03 2.11
CA ILE A 33 9.63 -7.69 1.22
C ILE A 33 8.31 -7.86 1.96
N GLU A 34 8.19 -8.87 2.83
CA GLU A 34 7.01 -9.03 3.67
C GLU A 34 6.77 -7.80 4.54
N GLU A 35 7.83 -7.28 5.18
CA GLU A 35 7.74 -6.07 5.99
C GLU A 35 7.34 -4.84 5.17
N ILE A 36 7.92 -4.70 3.97
CA ILE A 36 7.59 -3.59 3.07
C ILE A 36 6.12 -3.67 2.66
N ALA A 37 5.62 -4.86 2.34
CA ALA A 37 4.23 -5.05 1.97
C ALA A 37 3.28 -4.67 3.12
N GLU A 38 3.64 -5.05 4.35
CA GLU A 38 2.86 -4.70 5.54
C GLU A 38 2.86 -3.18 5.75
N ASP A 39 4.01 -2.52 5.55
CA ASP A 39 4.12 -1.07 5.68
C ASP A 39 3.27 -0.35 4.64
N GLU A 40 3.24 -0.85 3.40
CA GLU A 40 2.40 -0.28 2.35
C GLU A 40 0.92 -0.37 2.71
N LEU A 41 0.50 -1.51 3.27
CA LEU A 41 -0.88 -1.69 3.69
C LEU A 41 -1.23 -0.73 4.84
N LYS A 42 -0.32 -0.55 5.77
CA LYS A 42 -0.49 0.40 6.87
C LYS A 42 -0.62 1.82 6.36
N HIS A 43 0.23 2.23 5.41
CA HIS A 43 0.15 3.54 4.79
C HIS A 43 -1.20 3.77 4.12
N ALA A 44 -1.70 2.78 3.40
CA ALA A 44 -3.01 2.88 2.74
C ALA A 44 -4.12 3.08 3.75
N HIS A 45 -4.07 2.36 4.88
CA HIS A 45 -5.06 2.52 5.95
C HIS A 45 -4.98 3.90 6.58
N GLU A 46 -3.78 4.40 6.85
CA GLU A 46 -3.60 5.73 7.43
C GLU A 46 -4.11 6.82 6.50
N LEU A 47 -3.82 6.70 5.21
CA LEU A 47 -4.27 7.66 4.21
C LEU A 47 -5.80 7.65 4.09
N HIS A 48 -6.39 6.47 4.06
CA HIS A 48 -7.84 6.32 4.03
C HIS A 48 -8.49 6.93 5.28
N HIS A 49 -7.92 6.68 6.44
CA HIS A 49 -8.42 7.23 7.69
C HIS A 49 -8.37 8.76 7.69
N ALA A 50 -7.26 9.33 7.24
CA ALA A 50 -7.11 10.78 7.16
C ALA A 50 -8.17 11.41 6.25
N MET A 51 -8.45 10.78 5.11
CA MET A 51 -9.46 11.28 4.18
C MET A 51 -10.88 11.14 4.71
N SER A 52 -11.15 10.10 5.50
CA SER A 52 -12.48 9.90 6.07
C SER A 52 -12.81 10.92 7.16
N MET A 53 -11.81 11.65 7.64
CA MET A 53 -12.01 12.71 8.64
C MET A 53 -12.27 14.09 8.03
N ILE A 54 -12.18 14.20 6.74
CA ILE A 54 -12.49 15.43 6.01
C ILE A 54 -13.96 15.44 5.60
#